data_adb9577ceb413953a4b6fb07eb32f184
#
_entry.id   adb9577ceb413953a4b6fb07eb32f184
#
_cell.length_a   1.000
_cell.length_b   1.000
_cell.length_c   1.000
_cell.angle_alpha   90.00
_cell.angle_beta   90.00
_cell.angle_gamma   90.00
#
_symmetry.space_group_name_H-M   'P 1'
#
loop_
_entity.id
_entity.type
_entity.pdbx_description
1 polymer ?
#
loop_
_entity_poly.entity_id
_entity_poly.type
_entity_poly.pdbx_seq_one_letter_code
_entity_poly.pdbx_strand_id
1 'polypeptide(L)'
;MTISDRGTKGLGGPTRADVARGDEPRDWVSFVLNVGDPPDTRRGGGTYGYGKGVLYQISRAGTVIVHTRTMTASGPESRFIGICLGESMELADPQGRGRPYTGRHWWGDVGVEHVEPLVGVRATEVAESLGLPAFTGDDTGTDVVIVEPDFGDESDEETAQYLADAIAWNLWPIMLERRGMVRLVPRVRNRGVDIAVPMPEKTRGLRTFVAAYGRLEGEDNAEILMCGSPRKALGRLALERQLIPPYEPPPAAQDLGITTAPHHVCLMRAPELVVKYHPGPEPAGSNLAYAGVFRAFDEMDRTYAAAEPPTHDDWVFAQLEGRERTFVRTTFTRIRERLGGFARPAEVRSNSVNAPLGAVSNFLGPLVAAATGSGAASVPALGGSHDPFEQDRESQSGSVAKGAVGQGVALPASGRPSRRSASVRIEGEPYFEESEIGLLLIQDVVVIGDGPLAVHGLVGVTVADGSREQEPPEGSEQPVVMGWRLGSEEQQGDLLSLKAATAGQRISLVVKPVPDTITQLDVAVAREGRTASHGG
;
A
#
# COMPACT_ATOMS: atom_id res chain seq x y z
N MET A 1 -1.94 10.17 22.28
CA MET A 1 -1.22 10.36 20.99
C MET A 1 -1.50 11.75 20.47
N THR A 2 -0.52 12.42 19.84
CA THR A 2 -0.73 13.74 19.24
C THR A 2 -0.38 13.67 17.76
N ILE A 3 -1.26 14.18 16.90
CA ILE A 3 -1.04 14.37 15.46
C ILE A 3 -0.92 15.87 15.24
N SER A 4 0.22 16.32 14.75
CA SER A 4 0.53 17.75 14.59
C SER A 4 0.83 18.08 13.14
N ASP A 5 0.27 19.15 12.61
CA ASP A 5 0.68 19.75 11.36
C ASP A 5 1.23 21.16 11.60
N ARG A 6 2.15 21.58 10.74
CA ARG A 6 2.75 22.93 10.72
C ARG A 6 2.89 23.40 9.28
N GLY A 7 2.79 24.72 9.08
CA GLY A 7 2.86 25.31 7.76
C GLY A 7 1.57 25.17 6.95
N THR A 8 0.48 24.76 7.58
CA THR A 8 -0.87 24.78 7.01
C THR A 8 -1.63 26.02 7.46
N LYS A 9 -2.82 26.25 6.93
CA LYS A 9 -3.64 27.42 7.33
C LYS A 9 -4.28 27.32 8.72
N GLY A 10 -4.18 26.16 9.38
CA GLY A 10 -4.92 25.86 10.58
C GLY A 10 -6.45 25.83 10.37
N LEU A 11 -7.22 25.75 11.45
CA LEU A 11 -8.69 25.70 11.42
C LEU A 11 -9.28 27.10 11.56
N GLY A 12 -9.40 27.79 10.42
CA GLY A 12 -9.95 29.14 10.34
C GLY A 12 -11.48 29.20 10.25
N GLY A 13 -11.99 30.43 10.12
CA GLY A 13 -13.42 30.72 10.04
C GLY A 13 -14.08 30.92 11.41
N PRO A 14 -15.41 31.08 11.45
CA PRO A 14 -16.15 31.30 12.69
C PRO A 14 -16.08 30.08 13.60
N THR A 15 -16.17 30.30 14.93
CA THR A 15 -16.21 29.24 15.95
C THR A 15 -17.60 28.62 16.09
N ARG A 16 -18.64 29.26 15.55
CA ARG A 16 -20.04 28.85 15.62
C ARG A 16 -20.62 28.58 14.24
N ALA A 17 -21.42 27.52 14.11
CA ALA A 17 -22.06 27.15 12.86
C ALA A 17 -23.18 28.10 12.42
N ASP A 18 -23.88 28.71 13.37
CA ASP A 18 -25.01 29.61 13.13
C ASP A 18 -24.59 31.02 12.63
N VAL A 19 -23.34 31.41 12.85
CA VAL A 19 -22.79 32.68 12.35
C VAL A 19 -21.96 32.56 11.09
N ALA A 20 -21.68 31.32 10.64
CA ALA A 20 -20.91 31.07 9.42
C ALA A 20 -21.69 31.50 8.18
N ARG A 21 -21.15 32.44 7.39
CA ARG A 21 -21.73 32.91 6.13
C ARG A 21 -21.20 32.08 4.95
N GLY A 22 -22.00 31.94 3.87
CA GLY A 22 -21.77 31.00 2.79
C GLY A 22 -20.42 31.05 2.06
N ASP A 23 -19.74 32.23 2.04
CA ASP A 23 -18.49 32.44 1.31
C ASP A 23 -17.24 32.49 2.22
N GLU A 24 -17.39 32.34 3.53
CA GLU A 24 -16.28 32.38 4.48
C GLU A 24 -15.66 30.98 4.66
N PRO A 25 -14.33 30.88 4.90
CA PRO A 25 -13.71 29.62 5.29
C PRO A 25 -14.42 29.03 6.53
N ARG A 26 -14.78 27.75 6.45
CA ARG A 26 -15.50 27.04 7.52
C ARG A 26 -14.70 25.88 8.10
N ASP A 27 -13.38 25.97 8.07
CA ASP A 27 -12.49 24.87 8.45
C ASP A 27 -12.73 24.45 9.91
N TRP A 28 -12.88 25.41 10.82
CA TRP A 28 -13.22 25.12 12.23
C TRP A 28 -14.56 24.42 12.36
N VAL A 29 -15.61 25.01 11.80
CA VAL A 29 -16.97 24.42 11.88
C VAL A 29 -16.99 23.03 11.27
N SER A 30 -16.38 22.87 10.09
CA SER A 30 -16.37 21.58 9.38
C SER A 30 -15.57 20.52 10.13
N PHE A 31 -14.45 20.86 10.77
CA PHE A 31 -13.63 19.88 11.49
C PHE A 31 -14.17 19.59 12.90
N VAL A 32 -14.50 20.63 13.65
CA VAL A 32 -14.82 20.54 15.08
C VAL A 32 -16.30 20.25 15.33
N LEU A 33 -17.22 20.98 14.66
CA LEU A 33 -18.63 20.92 14.97
C LEU A 33 -19.42 19.93 14.11
N ASN A 34 -19.06 19.80 12.83
CA ASN A 34 -19.79 18.98 11.89
C ASN A 34 -19.13 17.60 11.73
N VAL A 35 -19.88 16.54 12.04
CA VAL A 35 -19.48 15.17 11.73
C VAL A 35 -20.17 14.77 10.42
N GLY A 36 -19.38 14.35 9.41
CA GLY A 36 -19.92 13.90 8.12
C GLY A 36 -19.99 14.97 7.01
N ASP A 37 -19.64 16.23 7.30
CA ASP A 37 -19.54 17.24 6.25
C ASP A 37 -18.19 17.14 5.52
N PRO A 38 -18.19 17.05 4.18
CA PRO A 38 -16.96 17.09 3.41
C PRO A 38 -16.30 18.47 3.49
N PRO A 39 -14.96 18.56 3.44
CA PRO A 39 -14.27 19.85 3.41
C PRO A 39 -14.52 20.57 2.08
N ASP A 40 -14.69 21.90 2.13
CA ASP A 40 -14.92 22.78 0.96
C ASP A 40 -13.69 22.94 0.03
N THR A 41 -12.68 22.11 0.16
CA THR A 41 -11.43 22.25 -0.62
C THR A 41 -11.49 21.47 -1.92
N ARG A 42 -11.38 22.17 -3.07
CA ARG A 42 -11.38 21.62 -4.43
C ARG A 42 -10.31 20.57 -4.73
N ARG A 43 -9.30 20.38 -3.87
CA ARG A 43 -8.20 19.40 -4.00
C ARG A 43 -7.92 18.66 -2.69
N GLY A 44 -8.88 18.62 -1.78
CA GLY A 44 -8.76 17.85 -0.54
C GLY A 44 -8.96 16.35 -0.81
N GLY A 45 -8.21 15.50 -0.09
CA GLY A 45 -8.37 14.04 -0.18
C GLY A 45 -9.68 13.52 0.40
N GLY A 46 -10.34 14.28 1.30
CA GLY A 46 -11.56 13.85 2.00
C GLY A 46 -12.83 14.11 1.18
N THR A 47 -13.65 13.07 1.00
CA THR A 47 -14.88 13.13 0.21
C THR A 47 -16.15 13.12 1.08
N TYR A 48 -16.11 12.49 2.27
CA TYR A 48 -17.31 12.23 3.08
C TYR A 48 -17.28 12.83 4.49
N GLY A 49 -16.15 13.41 4.93
CA GLY A 49 -16.02 13.99 6.28
C GLY A 49 -16.04 12.98 7.45
N TYR A 50 -16.05 11.67 7.16
CA TYR A 50 -16.06 10.62 8.18
C TYR A 50 -14.68 10.26 8.75
N GLY A 51 -13.58 10.59 8.04
CA GLY A 51 -12.22 10.24 8.46
C GLY A 51 -11.85 10.74 9.86
N LYS A 52 -12.39 11.87 10.28
CA LYS A 52 -12.21 12.38 11.66
C LYS A 52 -12.89 11.51 12.73
N GLY A 53 -13.86 10.69 12.37
CA GLY A 53 -14.52 9.76 13.29
C GLY A 53 -13.56 8.72 13.87
N VAL A 54 -12.54 8.32 13.11
CA VAL A 54 -11.52 7.37 13.55
C VAL A 54 -10.74 7.88 14.77
N LEU A 55 -10.55 9.20 14.89
CA LEU A 55 -9.85 9.83 16.02
C LEU A 55 -10.54 9.56 17.35
N TYR A 56 -11.87 9.50 17.35
CA TYR A 56 -12.67 9.17 18.53
C TYR A 56 -12.73 7.67 18.77
N GLN A 57 -12.78 6.87 17.71
CA GLN A 57 -12.85 5.40 17.79
C GLN A 57 -11.61 4.78 18.41
N ILE A 58 -10.43 5.33 18.10
CA ILE A 58 -9.16 4.86 18.68
C ILE A 58 -8.89 5.44 20.08
N SER A 59 -9.73 6.35 20.58
CA SER A 59 -9.65 6.86 21.96
C SER A 59 -10.51 6.02 22.89
N ARG A 60 -9.93 5.35 23.88
CA ARG A 60 -10.68 4.64 24.93
C ARG A 60 -11.60 5.56 25.70
N ALA A 61 -11.21 6.83 25.84
CA ALA A 61 -12.02 7.87 26.47
C ALA A 61 -13.03 8.53 25.50
N GLY A 62 -13.09 8.10 24.23
CA GLY A 62 -13.89 8.75 23.19
C GLY A 62 -13.57 10.25 23.01
N THR A 63 -12.38 10.69 23.43
CA THR A 63 -12.05 12.10 23.64
C THR A 63 -10.89 12.55 22.75
N VAL A 64 -11.11 13.66 22.07
CA VAL A 64 -10.13 14.34 21.23
C VAL A 64 -9.99 15.78 21.67
N ILE A 65 -8.76 16.29 21.72
CA ILE A 65 -8.46 17.69 21.99
C ILE A 65 -7.91 18.31 20.71
N VAL A 66 -8.40 19.48 20.34
CA VAL A 66 -7.96 20.23 19.17
C VAL A 66 -7.35 21.54 19.61
N HIS A 67 -6.08 21.76 19.28
CA HIS A 67 -5.39 23.03 19.40
C HIS A 67 -4.96 23.48 18.02
N THR A 68 -5.37 24.64 17.58
CA THR A 68 -5.03 25.16 16.25
C THR A 68 -4.61 26.61 16.32
N ARG A 69 -3.73 27.02 15.42
CA ARG A 69 -3.40 28.42 15.19
C ARG A 69 -3.65 28.76 13.74
N THR A 70 -4.47 29.76 13.50
CA THR A 70 -4.88 30.20 12.17
C THR A 70 -4.64 31.70 12.01
N MET A 71 -4.50 32.18 10.77
CA MET A 71 -4.37 33.59 10.49
C MET A 71 -5.75 34.24 10.36
N THR A 72 -5.98 35.31 11.11
CA THR A 72 -7.19 36.14 11.03
C THR A 72 -6.84 37.53 10.49
N ALA A 73 -7.85 38.38 10.26
CA ALA A 73 -7.64 39.78 9.89
C ALA A 73 -6.87 40.56 10.96
N SER A 74 -6.91 40.13 12.22
CA SER A 74 -6.24 40.74 13.37
C SER A 74 -4.87 40.13 13.67
N GLY A 75 -4.42 39.19 12.87
CA GLY A 75 -3.18 38.42 13.08
C GLY A 75 -3.43 36.97 13.47
N PRO A 76 -2.38 36.25 13.92
CA PRO A 76 -2.50 34.84 14.31
C PRO A 76 -3.37 34.69 15.57
N GLU A 77 -4.30 33.72 15.52
CA GLU A 77 -5.22 33.39 16.59
C GLU A 77 -5.12 31.90 16.94
N SER A 78 -4.84 31.60 18.20
CA SER A 78 -4.87 30.24 18.75
C SER A 78 -6.25 29.90 19.27
N ARG A 79 -6.70 28.66 19.07
CA ARG A 79 -7.96 28.12 19.55
C ARG A 79 -7.74 26.74 20.16
N PHE A 80 -8.45 26.46 21.25
CA PHE A 80 -8.34 25.18 21.96
C PHE A 80 -9.70 24.69 22.44
N ILE A 81 -10.03 23.41 22.19
CA ILE A 81 -11.28 22.79 22.61
C ILE A 81 -11.07 21.29 22.83
N GLY A 82 -11.73 20.73 23.83
CA GLY A 82 -11.86 19.30 24.02
C GLY A 82 -13.25 18.81 23.59
N ILE A 83 -13.31 17.64 22.97
CA ILE A 83 -14.53 17.05 22.42
C ILE A 83 -14.56 15.58 22.84
N CYS A 84 -15.67 15.16 23.47
CA CYS A 84 -15.91 13.76 23.79
C CYS A 84 -17.16 13.28 23.07
N LEU A 85 -17.08 12.12 22.46
CA LEU A 85 -18.21 11.36 21.91
C LEU A 85 -18.42 10.11 22.76
N GLY A 86 -19.48 10.14 23.58
CA GLY A 86 -19.90 9.02 24.41
C GLY A 86 -21.33 8.61 24.12
N GLU A 87 -21.87 7.77 24.95
CA GLU A 87 -23.28 7.39 24.89
C GLU A 87 -24.17 8.50 25.48
N SER A 88 -25.44 8.54 25.05
CA SER A 88 -26.42 9.41 25.70
C SER A 88 -26.65 8.94 27.13
N MET A 89 -26.68 9.88 28.06
CA MET A 89 -26.88 9.58 29.49
C MET A 89 -27.89 10.52 30.13
N GLU A 90 -28.47 10.08 31.21
CA GLU A 90 -29.32 10.92 32.05
C GLU A 90 -28.61 11.17 33.38
N LEU A 91 -28.37 12.43 33.70
CA LEU A 91 -27.78 12.84 34.97
C LEU A 91 -28.84 13.60 35.82
N ALA A 92 -28.87 13.31 37.11
CA ALA A 92 -29.69 14.07 38.01
C ALA A 92 -29.13 15.49 38.22
N ASP A 93 -29.97 16.50 38.08
CA ASP A 93 -29.63 17.87 38.48
C ASP A 93 -29.53 17.98 40.01
N PRO A 94 -29.01 19.10 40.55
CA PRO A 94 -28.93 19.29 42.00
C PRO A 94 -30.28 19.19 42.75
N GLN A 95 -31.39 19.25 42.02
CA GLN A 95 -32.76 19.09 42.56
C GLN A 95 -33.30 17.66 42.37
N GLY A 96 -32.45 16.70 41.85
CA GLY A 96 -32.81 15.30 41.66
C GLY A 96 -33.67 15.01 40.43
N ARG A 97 -33.80 15.96 39.48
CA ARG A 97 -34.54 15.77 38.23
C ARG A 97 -33.58 15.22 37.16
N GLY A 98 -33.98 14.19 36.46
CA GLY A 98 -33.21 13.64 35.33
C GLY A 98 -33.06 14.67 34.20
N ARG A 99 -31.84 14.93 33.80
CA ARG A 99 -31.50 15.76 32.65
C ARG A 99 -30.81 14.89 31.57
N PRO A 100 -31.42 14.74 30.39
CA PRO A 100 -30.81 13.96 29.31
C PRO A 100 -29.67 14.74 28.65
N TYR A 101 -28.57 14.01 28.36
CA TYR A 101 -27.41 14.47 27.58
C TYR A 101 -27.26 13.59 26.36
N THR A 102 -26.90 14.19 25.22
CA THR A 102 -26.85 13.53 23.92
C THR A 102 -25.59 12.67 23.71
N GLY A 103 -24.68 12.59 24.67
CA GLY A 103 -23.39 11.92 24.55
C GLY A 103 -22.28 12.76 23.88
N ARG A 104 -22.60 13.96 23.40
CA ARG A 104 -21.57 14.92 22.95
C ARG A 104 -21.24 15.88 24.06
N HIS A 105 -19.97 15.89 24.47
CA HIS A 105 -19.48 16.75 25.54
C HIS A 105 -18.37 17.64 25.02
N TRP A 106 -18.37 18.88 25.46
CA TRP A 106 -17.43 19.90 25.05
C TRP A 106 -16.72 20.48 26.27
N TRP A 107 -15.44 20.69 26.16
CA TRP A 107 -14.62 21.37 27.13
C TRP A 107 -13.98 22.61 26.49
N GLY A 108 -14.27 23.80 27.02
CA GLY A 108 -13.81 25.07 26.48
C GLY A 108 -14.23 26.24 27.32
N ASP A 109 -14.51 27.38 26.72
CA ASP A 109 -15.07 28.54 27.37
C ASP A 109 -16.60 28.40 27.46
N VAL A 110 -17.10 28.28 28.69
CA VAL A 110 -18.54 28.04 28.96
C VAL A 110 -19.26 29.37 28.94
N GLY A 111 -19.92 29.69 27.83
CA GLY A 111 -20.87 30.78 27.73
C GLY A 111 -22.22 30.42 28.37
N VAL A 112 -23.17 31.34 28.29
CA VAL A 112 -24.52 31.15 28.86
C VAL A 112 -25.31 30.06 28.11
N GLU A 113 -25.07 29.93 26.78
CA GLU A 113 -25.85 29.03 25.92
C GLU A 113 -25.00 27.96 25.21
N HIS A 114 -23.70 28.22 24.97
CA HIS A 114 -22.83 27.35 24.20
C HIS A 114 -21.45 27.23 24.84
N VAL A 115 -20.75 26.13 24.51
CA VAL A 115 -19.31 25.99 24.78
C VAL A 115 -18.55 26.45 23.55
N GLU A 116 -17.73 27.47 23.74
CA GLU A 116 -16.84 28.02 22.71
C GLU A 116 -15.40 27.54 22.93
N PRO A 117 -14.51 27.57 21.92
CA PRO A 117 -13.10 27.31 22.17
C PRO A 117 -12.49 28.38 23.09
N LEU A 118 -11.49 28.00 23.84
CA LEU A 118 -10.57 28.99 24.40
C LEU A 118 -9.83 29.65 23.23
N VAL A 119 -9.64 30.96 23.32
CA VAL A 119 -9.03 31.75 22.24
C VAL A 119 -7.82 32.55 22.75
N GLY A 120 -6.86 32.77 21.86
CA GLY A 120 -5.67 33.60 22.09
C GLY A 120 -4.75 33.03 23.17
N VAL A 121 -4.35 33.88 24.13
CA VAL A 121 -3.39 33.51 25.20
C VAL A 121 -3.89 32.34 26.03
N ARG A 122 -5.18 32.32 26.40
CA ARG A 122 -5.77 31.22 27.20
C ARG A 122 -5.66 29.87 26.48
N ALA A 123 -5.86 29.84 25.15
CA ALA A 123 -5.70 28.63 24.35
C ALA A 123 -4.24 28.14 24.36
N THR A 124 -3.30 29.07 24.24
CA THR A 124 -1.87 28.76 24.24
C THR A 124 -1.40 28.25 25.61
N GLU A 125 -1.78 28.92 26.71
CA GLU A 125 -1.42 28.52 28.07
C GLU A 125 -1.89 27.10 28.42
N VAL A 126 -3.11 26.75 28.00
CA VAL A 126 -3.63 25.39 28.22
C VAL A 126 -2.88 24.36 27.37
N ALA A 127 -2.63 24.67 26.10
CA ALA A 127 -1.86 23.79 25.21
C ALA A 127 -0.45 23.54 25.76
N GLU A 128 0.25 24.58 26.22
CA GLU A 128 1.57 24.49 26.85
C GLU A 128 1.53 23.66 28.14
N SER A 129 0.50 23.85 28.96
CA SER A 129 0.33 23.06 30.20
C SER A 129 0.16 21.57 29.96
N LEU A 130 -0.36 21.19 28.79
CA LEU A 130 -0.48 19.81 28.33
C LEU A 130 0.78 19.32 27.60
N GLY A 131 1.81 20.14 27.47
CA GLY A 131 3.07 19.82 26.79
C GLY A 131 2.95 19.75 25.27
N LEU A 132 1.94 20.41 24.66
CA LEU A 132 1.84 20.49 23.21
C LEU A 132 2.94 21.38 22.63
N PRO A 133 3.46 21.07 21.43
CA PRO A 133 4.46 21.89 20.78
C PRO A 133 3.96 23.33 20.53
N ALA A 134 4.69 24.32 20.96
CA ALA A 134 4.33 25.72 20.75
C ALA A 134 4.39 26.07 19.25
N PHE A 135 3.47 26.91 18.81
CA PHE A 135 3.58 27.61 17.52
C PHE A 135 4.55 28.78 17.67
N THR A 136 5.52 28.89 16.77
CA THR A 136 6.55 29.92 16.79
C THR A 136 6.32 30.97 15.69
N GLY A 137 6.65 32.23 15.94
CA GLY A 137 6.51 33.29 14.96
C GLY A 137 5.11 33.35 14.34
N ASP A 138 5.04 33.29 13.02
CA ASP A 138 3.79 33.28 12.24
C ASP A 138 3.34 31.87 11.86
N ASP A 139 3.90 30.82 12.47
CA ASP A 139 3.50 29.45 12.21
C ASP A 139 2.01 29.26 12.45
N THR A 140 1.36 28.55 11.53
CA THR A 140 -0.03 28.10 11.63
C THR A 140 -0.11 26.59 11.43
N GLY A 141 -1.18 25.98 11.93
CA GLY A 141 -1.37 24.53 11.87
C GLY A 141 -2.32 24.03 12.94
N THR A 142 -2.31 22.71 13.15
CA THR A 142 -3.23 22.07 14.09
C THR A 142 -2.55 20.94 14.83
N ASP A 143 -2.83 20.82 16.12
CA ASP A 143 -2.55 19.67 16.97
C ASP A 143 -3.85 18.98 17.31
N VAL A 144 -3.94 17.68 17.05
CA VAL A 144 -5.04 16.82 17.42
C VAL A 144 -4.53 15.80 18.43
N VAL A 145 -5.00 15.89 19.66
CA VAL A 145 -4.62 14.97 20.74
C VAL A 145 -5.71 13.93 20.92
N ILE A 146 -5.36 12.68 20.75
CA ILE A 146 -6.22 11.54 21.04
C ILE A 146 -5.92 11.09 22.45
N VAL A 147 -6.92 11.20 23.33
CA VAL A 147 -6.79 10.85 24.74
C VAL A 147 -6.90 9.35 24.90
N GLU A 148 -5.99 8.74 25.66
CA GLU A 148 -5.95 7.30 25.91
C GLU A 148 -6.11 6.47 24.61
N PRO A 149 -5.18 6.59 23.63
CA PRO A 149 -5.29 5.83 22.38
C PRO A 149 -5.23 4.33 22.65
N ASP A 150 -6.06 3.57 21.94
CA ASP A 150 -6.07 2.11 21.99
C ASP A 150 -5.28 1.54 20.80
N PHE A 151 -4.15 0.93 21.09
CA PHE A 151 -3.30 0.27 20.11
C PHE A 151 -3.33 -1.27 20.26
N GLY A 152 -4.32 -1.80 20.99
CA GLY A 152 -4.39 -3.23 21.29
C GLY A 152 -3.29 -3.68 22.25
N ASP A 153 -2.67 -4.81 21.94
CA ASP A 153 -1.64 -5.44 22.77
C ASP A 153 -0.21 -5.03 22.36
N GLU A 154 -0.05 -4.11 21.39
CA GLU A 154 1.26 -3.67 20.90
C GLU A 154 1.93 -2.71 21.88
N SER A 155 3.25 -2.77 21.94
CA SER A 155 4.04 -1.80 22.69
C SER A 155 4.05 -0.42 22.02
N ASP A 156 4.37 0.64 22.77
CA ASP A 156 4.50 1.99 22.23
C ASP A 156 5.56 2.05 21.10
N GLU A 157 6.62 1.25 21.22
CA GLU A 157 7.73 1.17 20.25
C GLU A 157 7.27 0.51 18.94
N GLU A 158 6.57 -0.62 19.01
CA GLU A 158 6.01 -1.33 17.85
C GLU A 158 4.99 -0.47 17.14
N THR A 159 4.07 0.16 17.89
CA THR A 159 3.10 1.09 17.34
C THR A 159 3.76 2.28 16.64
N ALA A 160 4.81 2.87 17.24
CA ALA A 160 5.49 4.01 16.64
C ALA A 160 6.23 3.61 15.36
N GLN A 161 6.83 2.42 15.32
CA GLN A 161 7.46 1.89 14.11
C GLN A 161 6.41 1.59 13.03
N TYR A 162 5.30 0.94 13.39
CA TYR A 162 4.19 0.70 12.47
C TYR A 162 3.66 1.99 11.85
N LEU A 163 3.46 3.05 12.67
CA LEU A 163 3.03 4.36 12.18
C LEU A 163 4.05 4.98 11.23
N ALA A 164 5.34 4.86 11.52
CA ALA A 164 6.40 5.37 10.64
C ALA A 164 6.38 4.67 9.27
N ASP A 165 6.22 3.35 9.26
CA ASP A 165 6.10 2.55 8.04
C ASP A 165 4.79 2.86 7.30
N ALA A 166 3.67 2.95 8.01
CA ALA A 166 2.36 3.29 7.43
C ALA A 166 2.37 4.68 6.76
N ILE A 167 3.02 5.67 7.37
CA ILE A 167 3.22 6.99 6.78
C ILE A 167 4.01 6.86 5.46
N ALA A 168 5.12 6.12 5.48
CA ALA A 168 5.92 5.92 4.29
C ALA A 168 5.11 5.23 3.17
N TRP A 169 4.37 4.15 3.46
CA TRP A 169 3.63 3.41 2.46
C TRP A 169 2.36 4.10 1.94
N ASN A 170 1.72 4.96 2.74
CA ASN A 170 0.49 5.65 2.33
C ASN A 170 0.74 7.07 1.79
N LEU A 171 1.81 7.74 2.22
CA LEU A 171 2.03 9.14 1.92
C LEU A 171 3.29 9.41 1.07
N TRP A 172 4.01 8.35 0.63
CA TRP A 172 5.26 8.48 -0.11
C TRP A 172 5.20 9.45 -1.31
N PRO A 173 4.09 9.57 -2.09
CA PRO A 173 4.12 10.43 -3.26
C PRO A 173 4.30 11.91 -2.91
N ILE A 174 3.79 12.33 -1.74
CA ILE A 174 3.91 13.72 -1.27
C ILE A 174 5.16 13.96 -0.41
N MET A 175 5.88 12.89 -0.04
CA MET A 175 7.18 12.97 0.64
C MET A 175 8.34 13.16 -0.34
N LEU A 176 8.14 12.88 -1.63
CA LEU A 176 9.17 13.03 -2.66
C LEU A 176 9.43 14.50 -2.96
N GLU A 177 10.70 14.84 -3.17
CA GLU A 177 11.08 16.16 -3.68
C GLU A 177 10.68 16.28 -5.16
N ARG A 178 9.86 17.26 -5.47
CA ARG A 178 9.46 17.60 -6.84
C ARG A 178 9.60 19.07 -7.09
N ARG A 179 10.29 19.43 -8.17
CA ARG A 179 10.54 20.84 -8.56
C ARG A 179 11.16 21.68 -7.44
N GLY A 180 12.06 21.07 -6.66
CA GLY A 180 12.74 21.71 -5.54
C GLY A 180 11.88 21.87 -4.28
N MET A 181 10.74 21.18 -4.18
CA MET A 181 9.83 21.27 -3.05
C MET A 181 9.36 19.89 -2.57
N VAL A 182 9.40 19.69 -1.27
CA VAL A 182 8.79 18.56 -0.57
C VAL A 182 7.48 19.04 0.05
N ARG A 183 6.37 18.35 -0.23
CA ARG A 183 5.04 18.74 0.28
C ARG A 183 4.78 18.27 1.71
N LEU A 184 5.40 17.16 2.11
CA LEU A 184 5.26 16.57 3.43
C LEU A 184 6.61 16.11 3.97
N VAL A 185 6.98 16.58 5.15
CA VAL A 185 8.14 16.11 5.92
C VAL A 185 7.60 15.48 7.21
N PRO A 186 7.35 14.16 7.24
CA PRO A 186 6.78 13.51 8.42
C PRO A 186 7.85 13.30 9.50
N ARG A 187 7.40 13.32 10.76
CA ARG A 187 8.19 12.97 11.93
C ARG A 187 7.35 12.12 12.86
N VAL A 188 7.92 11.05 13.36
CA VAL A 188 7.31 10.19 14.39
C VAL A 188 8.17 10.26 15.63
N ARG A 189 7.54 10.41 16.79
CA ARG A 189 8.21 10.47 18.08
C ARG A 189 7.53 9.55 19.07
N ASN A 190 8.33 8.76 19.78
CA ASN A 190 7.85 8.00 20.92
C ASN A 190 8.59 8.46 22.19
N ARG A 191 7.83 9.02 23.17
CA ARG A 191 8.39 9.52 24.46
C ARG A 191 9.59 10.45 24.30
N GLY A 192 9.56 11.31 23.27
CA GLY A 192 10.64 12.26 22.97
C GLY A 192 11.78 11.70 22.11
N VAL A 193 11.76 10.40 21.79
CA VAL A 193 12.72 9.76 20.89
C VAL A 193 12.19 9.80 19.46
N ASP A 194 12.98 10.29 18.52
CA ASP A 194 12.61 10.31 17.10
C ASP A 194 12.71 8.89 16.50
N ILE A 195 11.63 8.45 15.87
CA ILE A 195 11.54 7.22 15.09
C ILE A 195 11.70 7.58 13.63
N ALA A 196 12.65 6.94 12.95
CA ALA A 196 12.93 7.25 11.56
C ALA A 196 11.77 6.80 10.65
N VAL A 197 11.16 7.75 9.94
CA VAL A 197 10.22 7.43 8.86
C VAL A 197 11.02 6.99 7.63
N PRO A 198 10.74 5.80 7.06
CA PRO A 198 11.49 5.29 5.92
C PRO A 198 11.43 6.25 4.72
N MET A 199 12.57 6.52 4.10
CA MET A 199 12.65 7.32 2.88
C MET A 199 12.17 6.49 1.69
N PRO A 200 11.16 6.95 0.93
CA PRO A 200 10.54 6.15 -0.15
C PRO A 200 11.55 5.63 -1.18
N GLU A 201 12.51 6.46 -1.57
CA GLU A 201 13.53 6.13 -2.59
C GLU A 201 14.51 5.04 -2.11
N LYS A 202 14.67 4.90 -0.80
CA LYS A 202 15.60 3.94 -0.18
C LYS A 202 14.88 2.71 0.36
N THR A 203 13.55 2.77 0.50
CA THR A 203 12.77 1.69 1.07
C THR A 203 12.55 0.58 0.06
N ARG A 204 12.96 -0.63 0.43
CA ARG A 204 12.80 -1.82 -0.40
C ARG A 204 11.32 -2.03 -0.73
N GLY A 205 11.00 -2.28 -1.99
CA GLY A 205 9.63 -2.31 -2.48
C GLY A 205 9.11 -0.94 -2.90
N LEU A 206 9.10 0.07 -2.03
CA LEU A 206 8.62 1.42 -2.39
C LEU A 206 9.44 2.05 -3.51
N ARG A 207 10.75 1.86 -3.54
CA ARG A 207 11.61 2.42 -4.59
C ARG A 207 11.16 2.06 -6.01
N THR A 208 10.52 0.90 -6.20
CA THR A 208 9.98 0.50 -7.51
C THR A 208 8.77 1.34 -7.91
N PHE A 209 7.89 1.66 -6.94
CA PHE A 209 6.78 2.59 -7.16
C PHE A 209 7.30 4.01 -7.40
N VAL A 210 8.31 4.45 -6.66
CA VAL A 210 8.96 5.76 -6.88
C VAL A 210 9.54 5.87 -8.28
N ALA A 211 10.21 4.82 -8.78
CA ALA A 211 10.74 4.78 -10.13
C ALA A 211 9.62 4.84 -11.19
N ALA A 212 8.53 4.06 -11.01
CA ALA A 212 7.35 4.12 -11.87
C ALA A 212 6.70 5.51 -11.85
N TYR A 213 6.61 6.12 -10.66
CA TYR A 213 6.03 7.46 -10.50
C TYR A 213 6.86 8.54 -11.21
N GLY A 214 8.19 8.46 -11.14
CA GLY A 214 9.07 9.37 -11.87
C GLY A 214 8.86 9.33 -13.39
N ARG A 215 8.40 8.20 -13.92
CA ARG A 215 8.07 8.06 -15.36
C ARG A 215 6.75 8.75 -15.75
N LEU A 216 5.85 9.05 -14.82
CA LEU A 216 4.58 9.72 -15.14
C LEU A 216 4.77 11.14 -15.71
N GLU A 217 5.88 11.78 -15.41
CA GLU A 217 6.18 13.15 -15.87
C GLU A 217 6.81 13.18 -17.26
N GLY A 218 7.41 12.08 -17.73
CA GLY A 218 8.01 11.97 -19.06
C GLY A 218 6.95 11.73 -20.14
N GLU A 219 7.00 12.49 -21.25
CA GLU A 219 6.02 12.35 -22.34
C GLU A 219 6.03 10.95 -22.97
N ASP A 220 7.21 10.30 -23.04
CA ASP A 220 7.42 9.02 -23.74
C ASP A 220 7.32 7.79 -22.82
N ASN A 221 7.21 7.95 -21.51
CA ASN A 221 7.37 6.86 -20.54
C ASN A 221 6.08 6.46 -19.81
N ALA A 222 5.01 7.22 -20.01
CA ALA A 222 3.71 6.97 -19.38
C ALA A 222 2.60 6.86 -20.42
N GLU A 223 1.80 5.80 -20.33
CA GLU A 223 0.66 5.59 -21.20
C GLU A 223 -0.57 6.33 -20.70
N ILE A 224 -1.27 7.02 -21.60
CA ILE A 224 -2.58 7.60 -21.31
C ILE A 224 -3.65 6.52 -21.47
N LEU A 225 -4.30 6.13 -20.39
CA LEU A 225 -5.42 5.20 -20.44
C LEU A 225 -6.67 5.89 -20.95
N MET A 226 -7.28 5.31 -21.99
CA MET A 226 -8.46 5.86 -22.66
C MET A 226 -9.67 4.97 -22.47
N CYS A 227 -10.83 5.57 -22.18
CA CYS A 227 -12.12 4.97 -22.42
C CYS A 227 -12.53 5.18 -23.89
N GLY A 228 -12.96 4.13 -24.58
CA GLY A 228 -13.36 4.21 -25.99
C GLY A 228 -14.76 4.75 -26.20
N SER A 229 -15.71 4.39 -25.34
CA SER A 229 -17.13 4.83 -25.45
C SER A 229 -17.71 5.08 -24.05
N PRO A 230 -17.97 6.34 -23.68
CA PRO A 230 -17.59 7.54 -24.42
C PRO A 230 -16.07 7.77 -24.41
N ARG A 231 -15.55 8.38 -25.47
CA ARG A 231 -14.10 8.65 -25.59
C ARG A 231 -13.67 9.66 -24.52
N LYS A 232 -12.83 9.24 -23.59
CA LYS A 232 -12.35 10.07 -22.48
C LYS A 232 -10.97 9.59 -22.03
N ALA A 233 -10.05 10.52 -21.83
CA ALA A 233 -8.77 10.24 -21.16
C ALA A 233 -9.04 10.08 -19.66
N LEU A 234 -8.54 9.00 -19.07
CA LEU A 234 -8.82 8.60 -17.69
C LEU A 234 -7.70 9.01 -16.73
N GLY A 235 -6.45 8.83 -17.16
CA GLY A 235 -5.26 9.09 -16.37
C GLY A 235 -4.02 8.58 -17.07
N ARG A 236 -2.88 8.66 -16.39
CA ARG A 236 -1.59 8.15 -16.86
C ARG A 236 -1.19 6.91 -16.06
N LEU A 237 -0.70 5.90 -16.75
CA LEU A 237 -0.13 4.67 -16.19
C LEU A 237 1.35 4.60 -16.55
N ALA A 238 2.20 4.42 -15.57
CA ALA A 238 3.60 4.07 -15.78
C ALA A 238 3.92 2.76 -15.04
N LEU A 239 4.77 1.93 -15.62
CA LEU A 239 5.17 0.64 -15.08
C LEU A 239 6.70 0.57 -15.00
N GLU A 240 7.21 -0.07 -13.95
CA GLU A 240 8.64 -0.28 -13.72
C GLU A 240 8.89 -1.71 -13.29
N ARG A 241 10.00 -2.29 -13.74
CA ARG A 241 10.49 -3.61 -13.29
C ARG A 241 11.79 -3.43 -12.52
N GLN A 242 11.98 -4.27 -11.54
CA GLN A 242 13.20 -4.27 -10.75
C GLN A 242 13.51 -5.68 -10.27
N LEU A 243 14.79 -6.02 -10.24
CA LEU A 243 15.25 -7.22 -9.54
C LEU A 243 15.26 -6.90 -8.04
N ILE A 244 14.42 -7.58 -7.30
CA ILE A 244 14.33 -7.48 -5.84
C ILE A 244 14.37 -8.89 -5.29
N PRO A 245 15.45 -9.27 -4.58
CA PRO A 245 15.46 -10.55 -3.87
C PRO A 245 14.27 -10.65 -2.92
N PRO A 246 13.74 -11.84 -2.66
CA PRO A 246 12.65 -12.04 -1.72
C PRO A 246 12.95 -11.38 -0.38
N TYR A 247 11.97 -10.73 0.21
CA TYR A 247 12.06 -10.10 1.53
C TYR A 247 10.68 -10.08 2.19
N GLU A 248 10.66 -9.92 3.49
CA GLU A 248 9.41 -9.73 4.24
C GLU A 248 9.10 -8.23 4.32
N PRO A 249 8.01 -7.76 3.70
CA PRO A 249 7.57 -6.38 3.85
C PRO A 249 7.17 -6.06 5.30
N PRO A 250 7.30 -4.80 5.74
CA PRO A 250 6.86 -4.41 7.08
C PRO A 250 5.33 -4.63 7.24
N PRO A 251 4.83 -4.82 8.48
CA PRO A 251 3.40 -5.05 8.73
C PRO A 251 2.48 -4.04 8.05
N ALA A 252 2.83 -2.76 8.07
CA ALA A 252 2.07 -1.71 7.40
C ALA A 252 1.95 -1.91 5.87
N ALA A 253 2.93 -2.52 5.21
CA ALA A 253 2.83 -2.88 3.80
C ALA A 253 1.99 -4.14 3.58
N GLN A 254 2.10 -5.11 4.50
CA GLN A 254 1.30 -6.33 4.45
C GLN A 254 -0.19 -6.03 4.58
N ASP A 255 -0.58 -5.10 5.44
CA ASP A 255 -1.96 -4.62 5.59
C ASP A 255 -2.50 -3.96 4.31
N LEU A 256 -1.61 -3.38 3.50
CA LEU A 256 -1.94 -2.84 2.17
C LEU A 256 -1.95 -3.91 1.05
N GLY A 257 -1.78 -5.19 1.42
CA GLY A 257 -1.80 -6.33 0.52
C GLY A 257 -0.45 -6.67 -0.12
N ILE A 258 0.63 -5.97 0.26
CA ILE A 258 1.98 -6.24 -0.25
C ILE A 258 2.68 -7.20 0.71
N THR A 259 2.53 -8.50 0.47
CA THR A 259 3.06 -9.57 1.32
C THR A 259 4.40 -10.11 0.86
N THR A 260 4.83 -9.74 -0.35
CA THR A 260 6.09 -10.16 -0.99
C THR A 260 6.69 -9.00 -1.78
N ALA A 261 7.62 -9.27 -2.68
CA ALA A 261 8.08 -8.28 -3.65
C ALA A 261 6.90 -7.69 -4.45
N PRO A 262 6.88 -6.37 -4.72
CA PRO A 262 5.72 -5.73 -5.32
C PRO A 262 5.40 -6.27 -6.71
N HIS A 263 4.12 -6.52 -6.95
CA HIS A 263 3.53 -6.77 -8.27
C HIS A 263 2.19 -6.04 -8.39
N HIS A 264 2.17 -4.78 -7.96
CA HIS A 264 0.97 -3.99 -7.76
C HIS A 264 1.00 -2.69 -8.56
N VAL A 265 -0.17 -2.09 -8.76
CA VAL A 265 -0.33 -0.73 -9.27
C VAL A 265 -0.85 0.16 -8.14
N CYS A 266 -0.07 1.17 -7.76
CA CYS A 266 -0.50 2.22 -6.86
C CYS A 266 -1.51 3.11 -7.59
N LEU A 267 -2.72 3.18 -7.07
CA LEU A 267 -3.80 4.02 -7.58
C LEU A 267 -3.81 5.34 -6.83
N MET A 268 -3.88 6.46 -7.55
CA MET A 268 -3.95 7.79 -6.94
C MET A 268 -4.79 8.77 -7.75
N ARG A 269 -5.38 9.73 -7.05
CA ARG A 269 -6.09 10.88 -7.62
C ARG A 269 -5.18 12.10 -7.75
N ALA A 270 -5.76 13.24 -8.12
CA ALA A 270 -5.08 14.52 -8.22
C ALA A 270 -4.31 14.97 -6.95
N PRO A 271 -4.78 14.70 -5.71
CA PRO A 271 -4.02 15.01 -4.50
C PRO A 271 -2.72 14.23 -4.34
N GLU A 272 -2.54 13.13 -5.10
CA GLU A 272 -1.37 12.25 -5.08
C GLU A 272 -1.16 11.53 -3.73
N LEU A 273 -2.27 11.15 -3.10
CA LEU A 273 -2.29 10.22 -1.99
C LEU A 273 -2.53 8.80 -2.51
N VAL A 274 -1.96 7.82 -1.85
CA VAL A 274 -2.21 6.42 -2.15
C VAL A 274 -3.64 6.09 -1.79
N VAL A 275 -4.43 5.64 -2.79
CA VAL A 275 -5.76 5.10 -2.56
C VAL A 275 -5.65 3.60 -2.30
N LYS A 276 -4.95 2.88 -3.20
CA LYS A 276 -4.81 1.42 -3.13
C LYS A 276 -3.59 0.94 -3.88
N TYR A 277 -3.01 -0.14 -3.41
CA TYR A 277 -2.10 -0.98 -4.18
C TYR A 277 -2.90 -2.10 -4.83
N HIS A 278 -3.30 -1.90 -6.09
CA HIS A 278 -4.09 -2.88 -6.85
C HIS A 278 -3.18 -4.03 -7.30
N PRO A 279 -3.46 -5.29 -6.89
CA PRO A 279 -2.61 -6.42 -7.23
C PRO A 279 -2.69 -6.73 -8.73
N GLY A 280 -1.53 -7.04 -9.31
CA GLY A 280 -1.41 -7.57 -10.66
C GLY A 280 -1.06 -9.07 -10.64
N PRO A 281 -0.87 -9.67 -11.82
CA PRO A 281 -0.36 -11.03 -11.91
C PRO A 281 1.00 -11.16 -11.25
N GLU A 282 1.25 -12.28 -10.59
CA GLU A 282 2.58 -12.56 -10.05
C GLU A 282 3.61 -12.59 -11.17
N PRO A 283 4.81 -12.04 -10.94
CA PRO A 283 5.90 -12.11 -11.91
C PRO A 283 6.35 -13.56 -12.12
N ALA A 284 6.95 -13.84 -13.29
CA ALA A 284 7.37 -15.19 -13.64
C ALA A 284 8.53 -15.74 -12.79
N GLY A 285 9.23 -14.90 -12.03
CA GLY A 285 10.37 -15.29 -11.20
C GLY A 285 10.32 -14.64 -9.82
N SER A 286 10.80 -15.35 -8.80
CA SER A 286 10.78 -14.92 -7.41
C SER A 286 11.62 -13.65 -7.12
N ASN A 287 12.62 -13.39 -7.95
CA ASN A 287 13.49 -12.21 -7.82
C ASN A 287 13.06 -11.02 -8.68
N LEU A 288 12.00 -11.19 -9.46
CA LEU A 288 11.46 -10.12 -10.29
C LEU A 288 10.29 -9.45 -9.57
N ALA A 289 10.39 -8.14 -9.41
CA ALA A 289 9.31 -7.30 -8.94
C ALA A 289 8.89 -6.34 -10.05
N TYR A 290 7.65 -5.92 -10.05
CA TYR A 290 7.22 -4.78 -10.82
C TYR A 290 6.27 -3.91 -10.01
N ALA A 291 6.29 -2.64 -10.30
CA ALA A 291 5.33 -1.70 -9.75
C ALA A 291 4.76 -0.82 -10.85
N GLY A 292 3.51 -0.47 -10.70
CA GLY A 292 2.87 0.53 -11.53
C GLY A 292 2.37 1.68 -10.69
N VAL A 293 2.21 2.83 -11.34
CA VAL A 293 1.49 3.97 -10.77
C VAL A 293 0.48 4.45 -11.79
N PHE A 294 -0.78 4.46 -11.39
CA PHE A 294 -1.84 5.10 -12.14
C PHE A 294 -2.28 6.37 -11.43
N ARG A 295 -2.14 7.52 -12.11
CA ARG A 295 -2.64 8.81 -11.63
C ARG A 295 -3.78 9.28 -12.52
N ALA A 296 -4.95 9.47 -11.90
CA ALA A 296 -6.11 10.03 -12.58
C ALA A 296 -5.83 11.48 -13.04
N PHE A 297 -6.40 11.88 -14.18
CA PHE A 297 -6.38 13.29 -14.58
C PHE A 297 -7.28 14.13 -13.67
N ASP A 298 -6.93 15.40 -13.51
CA ASP A 298 -7.66 16.35 -12.67
C ASP A 298 -9.15 16.45 -13.05
N GLU A 299 -9.46 16.37 -14.37
CA GLU A 299 -10.84 16.40 -14.86
C GLU A 299 -11.64 15.13 -14.51
N MET A 300 -10.96 14.08 -14.08
CA MET A 300 -11.57 12.81 -13.66
C MET A 300 -11.63 12.67 -12.14
N ASP A 301 -11.03 13.60 -11.40
CA ASP A 301 -10.89 13.49 -9.94
C ASP A 301 -12.23 13.27 -9.24
N ARG A 302 -13.27 14.02 -9.64
CA ARG A 302 -14.62 13.87 -9.08
C ARG A 302 -15.22 12.49 -9.31
N THR A 303 -14.96 11.88 -10.48
CA THR A 303 -15.46 10.54 -10.81
C THR A 303 -14.81 9.48 -9.93
N TYR A 304 -13.49 9.57 -9.73
CA TYR A 304 -12.79 8.62 -8.86
C TYR A 304 -13.08 8.87 -7.39
N ALA A 305 -13.23 10.12 -6.96
CA ALA A 305 -13.67 10.46 -5.61
C ALA A 305 -15.05 9.85 -5.28
N ALA A 306 -15.99 9.89 -6.23
CA ALA A 306 -17.30 9.26 -6.06
C ALA A 306 -17.24 7.72 -6.05
N ALA A 307 -16.16 7.12 -6.55
CA ALA A 307 -15.93 5.68 -6.52
C ALA A 307 -15.30 5.22 -5.18
N GLU A 308 -14.75 6.12 -4.38
CA GLU A 308 -14.13 5.77 -3.11
C GLU A 308 -15.20 5.44 -2.06
N PRO A 309 -15.04 4.36 -1.29
CA PRO A 309 -15.82 4.13 -0.08
C PRO A 309 -15.45 5.16 1.00
N PRO A 310 -16.20 5.25 2.11
CA PRO A 310 -15.86 6.15 3.22
C PRO A 310 -14.46 5.94 3.84
N THR A 311 -13.87 4.77 3.66
CA THR A 311 -12.51 4.39 4.09
C THR A 311 -11.41 4.94 3.17
N HIS A 312 -11.75 5.39 1.96
CA HIS A 312 -10.84 5.92 0.94
C HIS A 312 -9.72 4.96 0.49
N ASP A 313 -9.96 3.66 0.59
CA ASP A 313 -8.99 2.59 0.36
C ASP A 313 -9.24 1.75 -0.89
N ASP A 314 -10.23 2.13 -1.71
CA ASP A 314 -10.54 1.47 -2.99
C ASP A 314 -11.28 2.39 -3.97
N TRP A 315 -11.47 1.92 -5.21
CA TRP A 315 -12.41 2.45 -6.17
C TRP A 315 -13.48 1.40 -6.49
N VAL A 316 -14.64 1.54 -5.90
CA VAL A 316 -15.77 0.62 -6.03
C VAL A 316 -16.70 1.08 -7.14
N PHE A 317 -16.43 0.65 -8.39
CA PHE A 317 -17.24 1.06 -9.54
C PHE A 317 -18.69 0.55 -9.49
N ALA A 318 -19.00 -0.45 -8.65
CA ALA A 318 -20.35 -0.99 -8.50
C ALA A 318 -21.34 0.02 -7.89
N GLN A 319 -20.85 0.97 -7.08
CA GLN A 319 -21.66 2.03 -6.46
C GLN A 319 -21.93 3.22 -7.40
N LEU A 320 -21.28 3.26 -8.55
CA LEU A 320 -21.46 4.31 -9.55
C LEU A 320 -22.50 3.92 -10.58
N GLU A 321 -23.06 4.92 -11.25
CA GLU A 321 -24.02 4.75 -12.35
C GLU A 321 -23.50 5.34 -13.65
N GLY A 322 -24.12 4.93 -14.76
CA GLY A 322 -23.95 5.53 -16.08
C GLY A 322 -22.49 5.57 -16.57
N ARG A 323 -22.06 6.75 -17.00
CA ARG A 323 -20.73 6.96 -17.60
C ARG A 323 -19.60 6.85 -16.57
N GLU A 324 -19.82 7.28 -15.35
CA GLU A 324 -18.81 7.25 -14.29
C GLU A 324 -18.42 5.81 -13.96
N ARG A 325 -19.40 4.91 -13.81
CA ARG A 325 -19.16 3.47 -13.67
C ARG A 325 -18.33 2.90 -14.81
N THR A 326 -18.64 3.33 -16.05
CA THR A 326 -17.92 2.87 -17.24
C THR A 326 -16.45 3.32 -17.19
N PHE A 327 -16.18 4.56 -16.80
CA PHE A 327 -14.82 5.09 -16.71
C PHE A 327 -13.96 4.32 -15.70
N VAL A 328 -14.45 4.18 -14.47
CA VAL A 328 -13.69 3.48 -13.41
C VAL A 328 -13.49 2.01 -13.76
N ARG A 329 -14.52 1.31 -14.25
CA ARG A 329 -14.40 -0.08 -14.69
C ARG A 329 -13.40 -0.22 -15.84
N THR A 330 -13.40 0.70 -16.81
CA THR A 330 -12.47 0.69 -17.94
C THR A 330 -11.03 0.87 -17.47
N THR A 331 -10.79 1.72 -16.47
CA THR A 331 -9.45 1.90 -15.88
C THR A 331 -8.90 0.56 -15.39
N PHE A 332 -9.64 -0.18 -14.56
CA PHE A 332 -9.20 -1.49 -14.08
C PHE A 332 -8.99 -2.50 -15.22
N THR A 333 -9.86 -2.46 -16.24
CA THR A 333 -9.69 -3.33 -17.41
C THR A 333 -8.39 -3.02 -18.14
N ARG A 334 -8.12 -1.73 -18.41
CA ARG A 334 -6.89 -1.31 -19.09
C ARG A 334 -5.63 -1.60 -18.28
N ILE A 335 -5.65 -1.33 -16.97
CA ILE A 335 -4.54 -1.70 -16.08
C ILE A 335 -4.25 -3.20 -16.19
N ARG A 336 -5.28 -4.06 -16.09
CA ARG A 336 -5.12 -5.52 -16.18
C ARG A 336 -4.55 -5.96 -17.53
N GLU A 337 -5.04 -5.38 -18.64
CA GLU A 337 -4.53 -5.66 -19.99
C GLU A 337 -3.02 -5.34 -20.10
N ARG A 338 -2.58 -4.20 -19.55
CA ARG A 338 -1.18 -3.80 -19.56
C ARG A 338 -0.31 -4.67 -18.66
N LEU A 339 -0.81 -5.01 -17.48
CA LEU A 339 -0.09 -5.89 -16.55
C LEU A 339 0.08 -7.29 -17.10
N GLY A 340 -0.91 -7.84 -17.82
CA GLY A 340 -0.81 -9.17 -18.42
C GLY A 340 0.37 -9.32 -19.39
N GLY A 341 0.62 -8.28 -20.22
CA GLY A 341 1.78 -8.24 -21.11
C GLY A 341 3.09 -7.84 -20.42
N PHE A 342 2.97 -7.13 -19.28
CA PHE A 342 4.13 -6.64 -18.55
C PHE A 342 4.67 -7.66 -17.56
N ALA A 343 3.83 -8.37 -16.82
CA ALA A 343 4.24 -9.38 -15.84
C ALA A 343 4.88 -10.62 -16.49
N ARG A 344 4.44 -10.96 -17.71
CA ARG A 344 5.02 -12.03 -18.50
C ARG A 344 5.53 -11.41 -19.80
N PRO A 345 6.83 -11.09 -19.90
CA PRO A 345 7.41 -10.72 -21.18
C PRO A 345 7.04 -11.80 -22.19
N ALA A 346 6.61 -11.39 -23.38
CA ALA A 346 6.24 -12.33 -24.42
C ALA A 346 7.32 -13.40 -24.50
N GLU A 347 6.94 -14.67 -24.37
CA GLU A 347 7.82 -15.79 -24.68
C GLU A 347 8.50 -15.42 -25.97
N VAL A 348 9.81 -15.24 -25.93
CA VAL A 348 10.60 -15.23 -27.14
C VAL A 348 10.33 -16.61 -27.73
N ARG A 349 9.38 -16.70 -28.66
CA ARG A 349 9.14 -17.93 -29.40
C ARG A 349 10.45 -18.26 -30.04
N SER A 350 11.19 -19.15 -29.39
CA SER A 350 12.46 -19.67 -29.88
C SER A 350 12.20 -20.61 -31.07
N ASN A 351 11.69 -20.02 -32.15
CA ASN A 351 11.69 -20.68 -33.46
C ASN A 351 12.88 -20.22 -34.33
N SER A 352 13.96 -19.76 -33.69
CA SER A 352 15.23 -19.56 -34.41
C SER A 352 16.40 -19.82 -33.48
N VAL A 353 17.23 -20.74 -33.89
CA VAL A 353 18.52 -21.16 -33.30
C VAL A 353 19.54 -20.00 -33.17
N ASN A 354 19.16 -18.76 -33.44
CA ASN A 354 19.96 -17.55 -33.33
C ASN A 354 19.11 -16.41 -32.72
N ALA A 355 18.86 -16.45 -31.43
CA ALA A 355 18.43 -15.23 -30.73
C ALA A 355 19.64 -14.26 -30.73
N PRO A 356 19.55 -13.05 -31.32
CA PRO A 356 20.66 -12.13 -31.32
C PRO A 356 20.96 -11.71 -29.87
N LEU A 357 22.21 -11.92 -29.43
CA LEU A 357 22.75 -11.48 -28.13
C LEU A 357 22.34 -10.03 -27.75
N GLY A 358 22.04 -9.18 -28.74
CA GLY A 358 21.57 -7.82 -28.55
C GLY A 358 20.21 -7.70 -27.86
N ALA A 359 19.30 -8.67 -28.01
CA ALA A 359 17.99 -8.63 -27.34
C ALA A 359 18.12 -8.93 -25.83
N VAL A 360 18.98 -9.87 -25.48
CA VAL A 360 19.31 -10.21 -24.08
C VAL A 360 20.07 -9.07 -23.41
N SER A 361 21.00 -8.43 -24.14
CA SER A 361 21.75 -7.28 -23.64
C SER A 361 20.86 -6.05 -23.42
N ASN A 362 19.88 -5.80 -24.29
CA ASN A 362 18.91 -4.72 -24.12
C ASN A 362 17.92 -4.97 -22.96
N PHE A 363 17.65 -6.23 -22.64
CA PHE A 363 16.83 -6.60 -21.49
C PHE A 363 17.62 -6.51 -20.18
N LEU A 364 18.86 -7.00 -20.15
CA LEU A 364 19.69 -7.02 -18.94
C LEU A 364 20.35 -5.66 -18.65
N GLY A 365 20.64 -4.84 -19.66
CA GLY A 365 21.29 -3.55 -19.49
C GLY A 365 20.60 -2.61 -18.51
N PRO A 366 19.28 -2.35 -18.63
CA PRO A 366 18.53 -1.54 -17.67
C PRO A 366 18.44 -2.16 -16.27
N LEU A 367 18.39 -3.50 -16.17
CA LEU A 367 18.31 -4.22 -14.91
C LEU A 367 19.62 -4.15 -14.12
N VAL A 368 20.75 -4.27 -14.81
CA VAL A 368 22.09 -4.12 -14.21
C VAL A 368 22.35 -2.66 -13.83
N ALA A 369 21.94 -1.68 -14.64
CA ALA A 369 22.07 -0.27 -14.32
C ALA A 369 21.25 0.14 -13.10
N ALA A 370 20.07 -0.47 -12.89
CA ALA A 370 19.24 -0.26 -11.71
C ALA A 370 19.82 -0.91 -10.45
N ALA A 371 20.58 -2.01 -10.59
CA ALA A 371 21.20 -2.72 -9.46
C ALA A 371 22.46 -2.03 -8.95
N THR A 372 23.17 -1.28 -9.79
CA THR A 372 24.47 -0.66 -9.45
C THR A 372 24.42 0.82 -9.07
N GLY A 373 23.27 1.39 -8.83
CA GLY A 373 23.10 2.76 -8.27
C GLY A 373 24.16 3.77 -8.69
N SER A 374 23.78 4.68 -9.57
CA SER A 374 24.46 5.92 -9.96
C SER A 374 25.62 5.84 -10.95
N GLY A 375 25.36 6.37 -12.12
CA GLY A 375 26.33 7.05 -12.95
C GLY A 375 26.93 6.25 -14.10
N ALA A 376 26.27 6.26 -15.22
CA ALA A 376 26.98 6.25 -16.50
C ALA A 376 26.18 7.02 -17.56
N ALA A 377 26.90 7.92 -18.21
CA ALA A 377 26.42 8.87 -19.19
C ALA A 377 25.74 8.20 -20.40
N SER A 378 24.71 8.86 -20.90
CA SER A 378 24.03 8.60 -22.15
C SER A 378 24.97 8.55 -23.35
N VAL A 379 24.86 7.45 -24.13
CA VAL A 379 25.40 7.38 -25.49
C VAL A 379 24.21 7.48 -26.46
N PRO A 380 24.24 8.37 -27.46
CA PRO A 380 23.10 8.57 -28.35
C PRO A 380 22.97 7.43 -29.37
N ALA A 381 21.74 6.97 -29.55
CA ALA A 381 21.38 5.99 -30.55
C ALA A 381 21.33 6.67 -31.94
N LEU A 382 22.09 6.14 -32.89
CA LEU A 382 21.98 6.43 -34.30
C LEU A 382 20.78 5.67 -34.91
N GLY A 383 19.99 6.41 -35.66
CA GLY A 383 18.73 5.98 -36.23
C GLY A 383 18.84 5.02 -37.43
N GLY A 384 17.70 4.46 -37.78
CA GLY A 384 17.50 3.68 -39.03
C GLY A 384 16.04 3.26 -39.15
N SER A 385 15.33 4.00 -40.00
CA SER A 385 13.96 3.78 -40.46
C SER A 385 13.76 2.48 -41.22
N HIS A 386 12.60 1.85 -41.13
CA HIS A 386 11.73 1.45 -42.24
C HIS A 386 10.54 0.61 -41.75
N ASP A 387 9.34 1.17 -41.93
CA ASP A 387 8.12 0.43 -42.19
C ASP A 387 8.19 -0.15 -43.64
N PRO A 388 7.49 -1.21 -44.05
CA PRO A 388 6.05 -1.26 -44.18
C PRO A 388 5.39 -2.67 -44.14
N PHE A 389 4.11 -2.68 -44.08
CA PHE A 389 3.07 -3.49 -44.71
C PHE A 389 1.99 -4.05 -43.77
N GLU A 390 0.81 -3.42 -43.96
CA GLU A 390 -0.53 -3.97 -43.76
C GLU A 390 -0.73 -5.35 -44.39
N GLN A 391 -1.58 -6.16 -43.79
CA GLN A 391 -2.78 -6.75 -44.41
C GLN A 391 -3.54 -7.70 -43.49
N ASP A 392 -4.81 -7.29 -43.25
CA ASP A 392 -6.08 -8.01 -43.35
C ASP A 392 -6.21 -9.51 -43.03
N ARG A 393 -7.22 -9.79 -42.21
CA ARG A 393 -8.47 -10.57 -42.40
C ARG A 393 -8.96 -11.17 -41.10
N GLU A 394 -10.07 -10.71 -40.62
CA GLU A 394 -11.45 -11.27 -40.64
C GLU A 394 -11.60 -12.75 -40.25
N SER A 395 -12.41 -12.98 -39.28
CA SER A 395 -13.69 -13.69 -39.29
C SER A 395 -13.97 -14.66 -38.15
N GLN A 396 -15.14 -14.48 -37.61
CA GLN A 396 -16.20 -15.43 -37.16
C GLN A 396 -16.06 -16.05 -35.75
N SER A 397 -16.94 -15.65 -34.87
CA SER A 397 -18.38 -15.99 -34.63
C SER A 397 -18.60 -17.32 -33.90
N GLY A 398 -19.44 -17.24 -32.89
CA GLY A 398 -20.15 -18.38 -32.27
C GLY A 398 -20.31 -18.19 -30.78
N SER A 399 -21.29 -17.63 -30.32
CA SER A 399 -22.69 -17.85 -29.95
C SER A 399 -22.89 -18.78 -28.74
N VAL A 400 -23.50 -18.17 -27.71
CA VAL A 400 -24.64 -18.62 -26.87
C VAL A 400 -24.42 -19.72 -25.83
N ALA A 401 -24.69 -19.39 -24.57
CA ALA A 401 -25.80 -19.95 -23.80
C ALA A 401 -26.07 -19.18 -22.49
N LYS A 402 -27.35 -18.96 -22.29
CA LYS A 402 -28.04 -18.39 -21.12
C LYS A 402 -28.24 -19.45 -20.01
N GLY A 403 -28.43 -18.94 -18.78
CA GLY A 403 -29.12 -19.64 -17.69
C GLY A 403 -28.67 -19.11 -16.35
N ALA A 404 -29.37 -18.37 -15.71
CA ALA A 404 -30.60 -18.29 -14.91
C ALA A 404 -30.28 -18.26 -13.39
N VAL A 405 -30.61 -17.12 -12.81
CA VAL A 405 -31.35 -16.82 -11.56
C VAL A 405 -31.20 -17.77 -10.36
N GLY A 406 -30.82 -17.20 -9.22
CA GLY A 406 -31.06 -17.76 -7.90
C GLY A 406 -30.73 -16.75 -6.80
N GLN A 407 -31.75 -16.12 -6.25
CA GLN A 407 -31.73 -15.27 -5.06
C GLN A 407 -31.43 -16.10 -3.82
N GLY A 408 -30.69 -15.53 -2.86
CA GLY A 408 -30.57 -16.07 -1.52
C GLY A 408 -29.81 -15.12 -0.61
N VAL A 409 -30.55 -14.25 0.07
CA VAL A 409 -30.08 -13.43 1.19
C VAL A 409 -29.88 -14.34 2.40
N ALA A 410 -28.69 -14.35 3.01
CA ALA A 410 -28.48 -14.85 4.36
C ALA A 410 -27.46 -13.98 5.09
N LEU A 411 -27.89 -13.44 6.22
CA LEU A 411 -27.14 -12.69 7.21
C LEU A 411 -26.10 -13.57 7.93
N PRO A 412 -25.04 -12.99 8.51
CA PRO A 412 -23.89 -13.74 8.98
C PRO A 412 -24.14 -14.38 10.34
N ALA A 413 -23.87 -15.68 10.43
CA ALA A 413 -23.74 -16.39 11.69
C ALA A 413 -22.29 -16.36 12.18
N SER A 414 -22.16 -15.94 13.40
CA SER A 414 -21.10 -16.09 14.42
C SER A 414 -19.88 -16.95 14.06
N GLY A 415 -18.73 -16.39 14.39
CA GLY A 415 -17.38 -16.87 14.33
C GLY A 415 -17.12 -18.33 14.66
N ARG A 416 -16.44 -18.96 13.70
CA ARG A 416 -15.53 -20.09 13.96
C ARG A 416 -14.11 -19.56 13.70
N PRO A 417 -13.12 -19.94 14.51
CA PRO A 417 -11.74 -19.55 14.26
C PRO A 417 -11.34 -20.07 12.87
N SER A 418 -10.88 -19.18 12.00
CA SER A 418 -10.35 -19.54 10.69
C SER A 418 -9.11 -20.41 10.92
N ARG A 419 -9.15 -21.69 10.49
CA ARG A 419 -7.95 -22.53 10.45
C ARG A 419 -6.92 -21.83 9.59
N ARG A 420 -5.78 -21.48 10.16
CA ARG A 420 -4.67 -20.87 9.43
C ARG A 420 -4.34 -21.73 8.21
N SER A 421 -4.25 -21.11 7.06
CA SER A 421 -3.79 -21.73 5.82
C SER A 421 -2.36 -22.20 6.03
N ALA A 422 -2.03 -23.43 5.59
CA ALA A 422 -0.65 -23.91 5.59
C ALA A 422 0.19 -23.06 4.63
N SER A 423 1.29 -22.50 5.10
CA SER A 423 2.20 -21.66 4.33
C SER A 423 3.64 -21.82 4.84
N VAL A 424 4.60 -21.29 4.08
CA VAL A 424 6.00 -21.21 4.46
C VAL A 424 6.40 -19.75 4.43
N ARG A 425 7.12 -19.30 5.44
CA ARG A 425 7.74 -17.98 5.47
C ARG A 425 9.23 -18.14 5.24
N ILE A 426 9.76 -17.43 4.22
CA ILE A 426 11.20 -17.36 3.95
C ILE A 426 11.84 -16.52 5.06
N GLU A 427 12.94 -17.01 5.63
CA GLU A 427 13.68 -16.33 6.69
C GLU A 427 15.08 -15.97 6.21
N GLY A 428 15.34 -14.67 6.13
CA GLY A 428 16.62 -14.16 5.64
C GLY A 428 16.83 -14.27 4.11
N GLU A 429 18.05 -13.95 3.68
CA GLU A 429 18.48 -14.13 2.28
C GLU A 429 19.17 -15.49 2.12
N PRO A 430 19.07 -16.12 0.94
CA PRO A 430 19.86 -17.31 0.64
C PRO A 430 21.34 -17.00 0.80
N TYR A 431 22.08 -17.92 1.41
CA TYR A 431 23.53 -17.77 1.65
C TYR A 431 24.30 -18.99 1.18
N PHE A 432 25.58 -18.77 0.88
CA PHE A 432 26.47 -19.83 0.45
C PHE A 432 27.25 -20.38 1.63
N GLU A 433 27.43 -21.71 1.62
CA GLU A 433 28.22 -22.46 2.60
C GLU A 433 29.18 -23.40 1.86
N GLU A 434 30.46 -23.41 2.24
CA GLU A 434 31.45 -24.35 1.71
C GLU A 434 31.27 -25.73 2.34
N SER A 435 31.25 -26.77 1.53
CA SER A 435 31.19 -28.18 1.96
C SER A 435 32.21 -29.03 1.23
N GLU A 436 32.38 -30.29 1.66
CA GLU A 436 33.30 -31.26 1.01
C GLU A 436 32.90 -31.56 -0.46
N ILE A 437 31.63 -31.33 -0.83
CA ILE A 437 31.08 -31.54 -2.18
C ILE A 437 31.01 -30.26 -3.01
N GLY A 438 31.54 -29.15 -2.49
CA GLY A 438 31.57 -27.83 -3.13
C GLY A 438 30.68 -26.81 -2.45
N LEU A 439 30.40 -25.73 -3.17
CA LEU A 439 29.58 -24.61 -2.67
C LEU A 439 28.10 -25.02 -2.65
N LEU A 440 27.45 -24.84 -1.51
CA LEU A 440 26.02 -25.08 -1.32
C LEU A 440 25.29 -23.76 -1.13
N LEU A 441 24.07 -23.66 -1.67
CA LEU A 441 23.16 -22.56 -1.48
C LEU A 441 22.08 -22.98 -0.49
N ILE A 442 21.89 -22.19 0.58
CA ILE A 442 21.01 -22.52 1.70
C ILE A 442 19.94 -21.45 1.83
N GLN A 443 18.68 -21.88 1.98
CA GLN A 443 17.56 -21.00 2.26
C GLN A 443 16.84 -21.46 3.52
N ASP A 444 16.80 -20.58 4.52
CA ASP A 444 16.04 -20.81 5.73
C ASP A 444 14.57 -20.46 5.55
N VAL A 445 13.69 -21.29 6.12
CA VAL A 445 12.24 -21.08 6.09
C VAL A 445 11.60 -21.49 7.41
N VAL A 446 10.48 -20.86 7.75
CA VAL A 446 9.64 -21.22 8.90
C VAL A 446 8.30 -21.75 8.42
N VAL A 447 7.90 -22.89 8.94
CA VAL A 447 6.65 -23.54 8.60
C VAL A 447 5.49 -22.94 9.38
N ILE A 448 4.40 -22.55 8.71
CA ILE A 448 3.21 -21.94 9.31
C ILE A 448 1.99 -22.80 8.97
N GLY A 449 1.19 -23.16 9.96
CA GLY A 449 -0.05 -23.90 9.76
C GLY A 449 -0.31 -24.91 10.89
N ASP A 450 -1.46 -25.56 10.86
CA ASP A 450 -1.89 -26.52 11.88
C ASP A 450 -1.74 -27.96 11.39
N GLY A 451 -1.13 -28.82 12.19
CA GLY A 451 -0.96 -30.27 11.95
C GLY A 451 0.35 -30.62 11.22
N PRO A 452 0.56 -31.89 10.90
CA PRO A 452 1.72 -32.31 10.13
C PRO A 452 1.61 -31.81 8.69
N LEU A 453 2.69 -31.21 8.21
CA LEU A 453 2.79 -30.58 6.89
C LEU A 453 3.93 -31.23 6.09
N ALA A 454 3.73 -31.40 4.79
CA ALA A 454 4.78 -31.78 3.86
C ALA A 454 5.32 -30.51 3.19
N VAL A 455 6.63 -30.29 3.27
CA VAL A 455 7.32 -29.15 2.65
C VAL A 455 8.09 -29.66 1.45
N HIS A 456 7.94 -28.99 0.29
CA HIS A 456 8.56 -29.39 -0.96
C HIS A 456 9.50 -28.28 -1.45
N GLY A 457 10.75 -28.63 -1.77
CA GLY A 457 11.72 -27.74 -2.42
C GLY A 457 11.67 -27.90 -3.93
N LEU A 458 11.58 -26.77 -4.63
CA LEU A 458 11.64 -26.69 -6.07
C LEU A 458 12.82 -25.79 -6.46
N VAL A 459 13.70 -26.30 -7.31
CA VAL A 459 14.89 -25.56 -7.74
C VAL A 459 15.02 -25.58 -9.27
N GLY A 460 15.70 -24.58 -9.80
CA GLY A 460 15.99 -24.50 -11.23
C GLY A 460 16.88 -23.31 -11.53
N VAL A 461 17.31 -23.19 -12.78
CA VAL A 461 18.06 -22.04 -13.28
C VAL A 461 17.08 -20.93 -13.66
N THR A 462 17.40 -19.70 -13.31
CA THR A 462 16.63 -18.52 -13.71
C THR A 462 17.03 -18.12 -15.13
N VAL A 463 16.07 -18.08 -16.03
CA VAL A 463 16.27 -17.60 -17.41
C VAL A 463 16.10 -16.07 -17.50
N ALA A 464 16.41 -15.49 -18.66
CA ALA A 464 16.47 -14.05 -18.87
C ALA A 464 15.17 -13.28 -18.58
N ASP A 465 14.02 -13.94 -18.61
CA ASP A 465 12.70 -13.36 -18.26
C ASP A 465 12.38 -13.41 -16.75
N GLY A 466 13.30 -13.94 -15.94
CA GLY A 466 13.13 -14.11 -14.51
C GLY A 466 12.36 -15.38 -14.11
N SER A 467 11.91 -16.19 -15.07
CA SER A 467 11.26 -17.48 -14.80
C SER A 467 12.28 -18.59 -14.56
N ARG A 468 11.78 -19.70 -14.01
CA ARG A 468 12.56 -20.93 -13.91
C ARG A 468 12.58 -21.64 -15.26
N GLU A 469 13.76 -22.10 -15.68
CA GLU A 469 13.94 -22.93 -16.87
C GLU A 469 13.07 -24.20 -16.76
N GLN A 470 12.18 -24.39 -17.72
CA GLN A 470 11.26 -25.53 -17.72
C GLN A 470 11.77 -26.69 -18.58
N GLU A 471 12.47 -26.37 -19.66
CA GLU A 471 13.03 -27.33 -20.59
C GLU A 471 14.54 -27.06 -20.75
N PRO A 472 15.39 -27.58 -19.83
CA PRO A 472 16.83 -27.37 -19.93
C PRO A 472 17.41 -28.02 -21.21
N PRO A 473 18.41 -27.40 -21.84
CA PRO A 473 19.09 -28.00 -22.97
C PRO A 473 19.66 -29.38 -22.65
N GLU A 474 19.61 -30.31 -23.60
CA GLU A 474 20.11 -31.66 -23.41
C GLU A 474 21.61 -31.65 -23.04
N GLY A 475 21.93 -32.23 -21.87
CA GLY A 475 23.28 -32.24 -21.32
C GLY A 475 23.67 -31.01 -20.46
N SER A 476 22.75 -30.04 -20.21
CA SER A 476 23.00 -28.96 -19.28
C SER A 476 22.96 -29.43 -17.83
N GLU A 477 23.86 -28.90 -16.99
CA GLU A 477 23.78 -29.13 -15.54
C GLU A 477 22.59 -28.36 -14.96
N GLN A 478 21.89 -28.99 -13.98
CA GLN A 478 20.78 -28.42 -13.28
C GLN A 478 21.11 -28.33 -11.79
N PRO A 479 20.59 -27.32 -11.04
CA PRO A 479 20.75 -27.27 -9.60
C PRO A 479 20.02 -28.43 -8.95
N VAL A 480 20.64 -29.00 -7.91
CA VAL A 480 20.16 -30.22 -7.26
C VAL A 480 19.83 -29.95 -5.80
N VAL A 481 18.61 -30.32 -5.37
CA VAL A 481 18.26 -30.34 -3.95
C VAL A 481 19.06 -31.44 -3.26
N MET A 482 19.88 -31.05 -2.29
CA MET A 482 20.70 -31.97 -1.50
C MET A 482 19.94 -32.51 -0.29
N GLY A 483 18.94 -31.80 0.18
CA GLY A 483 18.10 -32.22 1.29
C GLY A 483 17.61 -31.06 2.14
N TRP A 484 17.16 -31.39 3.34
CA TRP A 484 16.64 -30.47 4.34
C TRP A 484 17.45 -30.56 5.63
N ARG A 485 17.76 -29.41 6.23
CA ARG A 485 18.46 -29.32 7.51
C ARG A 485 17.48 -28.87 8.58
N LEU A 486 17.42 -29.61 9.70
CA LEU A 486 16.64 -29.27 10.88
C LEU A 486 17.61 -28.90 12.01
N GLY A 487 17.80 -27.60 12.29
CA GLY A 487 18.82 -27.15 13.22
C GLY A 487 20.22 -27.55 12.76
N SER A 488 20.92 -28.39 13.55
CA SER A 488 22.27 -28.89 13.24
C SER A 488 22.28 -30.29 12.61
N GLU A 489 21.14 -30.93 12.41
CA GLU A 489 21.05 -32.29 11.87
C GLU A 489 20.57 -32.27 10.40
N GLU A 490 21.35 -32.93 9.52
CA GLU A 490 20.92 -33.20 8.15
C GLU A 490 19.94 -34.39 8.15
N GLN A 491 18.75 -34.18 7.61
CA GLN A 491 17.78 -35.24 7.45
C GLN A 491 17.96 -35.91 6.07
N GLN A 492 18.44 -37.15 6.09
CA GLN A 492 18.46 -38.02 4.90
C GLN A 492 17.08 -38.64 4.70
N GLY A 493 16.35 -38.15 3.71
CA GLY A 493 15.04 -38.65 3.32
C GLY A 493 14.77 -38.40 1.85
N ASP A 494 13.52 -38.30 1.46
CA ASP A 494 13.15 -37.82 0.13
C ASP A 494 13.71 -36.41 -0.06
N LEU A 495 14.73 -36.27 -0.89
CA LEU A 495 15.50 -35.03 -1.07
C LEU A 495 14.59 -33.83 -1.44
N LEU A 496 13.51 -34.08 -2.15
CA LEU A 496 12.58 -33.05 -2.61
C LEU A 496 11.48 -32.71 -1.59
N SER A 497 11.23 -33.56 -0.58
CA SER A 497 10.15 -33.30 0.37
C SER A 497 10.47 -33.70 1.80
N LEU A 498 10.26 -32.78 2.73
CA LEU A 498 10.27 -33.01 4.16
C LEU A 498 8.85 -33.32 4.65
N LYS A 499 8.62 -34.52 5.19
CA LYS A 499 7.35 -34.93 5.76
C LYS A 499 7.26 -34.60 7.25
N ALA A 500 6.03 -34.39 7.75
CA ALA A 500 5.74 -34.14 9.15
C ALA A 500 6.40 -32.90 9.77
N ALA A 501 6.62 -31.84 8.96
CA ALA A 501 7.03 -30.55 9.49
C ALA A 501 5.95 -29.97 10.41
N THR A 502 6.35 -29.33 11.51
CA THR A 502 5.45 -28.75 12.50
C THR A 502 5.44 -27.24 12.44
N ALA A 503 4.32 -26.64 12.85
CA ALA A 503 4.20 -25.18 12.90
C ALA A 503 5.27 -24.54 13.79
N GLY A 504 5.87 -23.45 13.31
CA GLY A 504 6.96 -22.73 13.98
C GLY A 504 8.35 -23.38 13.81
N GLN A 505 8.43 -24.52 13.11
CA GLN A 505 9.70 -25.19 12.87
C GLN A 505 10.52 -24.42 11.84
N ARG A 506 11.76 -24.09 12.18
CA ARG A 506 12.77 -23.54 11.27
C ARG A 506 13.47 -24.72 10.57
N ILE A 507 13.51 -24.70 9.26
CA ILE A 507 14.15 -25.69 8.41
C ILE A 507 14.93 -24.98 7.30
N SER A 508 15.98 -25.58 6.80
CA SER A 508 16.79 -25.02 5.73
C SER A 508 16.77 -25.95 4.52
N LEU A 509 16.46 -25.40 3.36
CA LEU A 509 16.61 -26.08 2.08
C LEU A 509 18.06 -25.98 1.64
N VAL A 510 18.71 -27.11 1.37
CA VAL A 510 20.11 -27.20 0.94
C VAL A 510 20.16 -27.59 -0.52
N VAL A 511 20.83 -26.79 -1.35
CA VAL A 511 20.88 -26.94 -2.79
C VAL A 511 22.31 -26.84 -3.30
N LYS A 512 22.71 -27.72 -4.19
CA LYS A 512 23.92 -27.56 -4.98
C LYS A 512 23.61 -26.71 -6.22
N PRO A 513 24.09 -25.47 -6.29
CA PRO A 513 23.84 -24.60 -7.45
C PRO A 513 24.70 -25.02 -8.64
N VAL A 514 24.31 -24.56 -9.84
CA VAL A 514 25.17 -24.65 -11.04
C VAL A 514 26.06 -23.41 -11.08
N PRO A 515 27.38 -23.57 -11.30
CA PRO A 515 28.28 -22.43 -11.41
C PRO A 515 27.84 -21.45 -12.52
N ASP A 516 28.10 -20.16 -12.31
CA ASP A 516 27.80 -19.07 -13.26
C ASP A 516 26.33 -18.92 -13.66
N THR A 517 25.41 -19.48 -12.87
CA THR A 517 23.97 -19.34 -13.06
C THR A 517 23.28 -18.73 -11.83
N ILE A 518 22.08 -18.18 -12.04
CA ILE A 518 21.21 -17.76 -10.93
C ILE A 518 20.28 -18.93 -10.60
N THR A 519 20.45 -19.51 -9.42
CA THR A 519 19.58 -20.58 -8.93
C THR A 519 18.33 -20.01 -8.29
N GLN A 520 17.17 -20.39 -8.80
CA GLN A 520 15.88 -20.07 -8.22
C GLN A 520 15.48 -21.14 -7.19
N LEU A 521 15.07 -20.69 -6.00
CA LEU A 521 14.60 -21.54 -4.91
C LEU A 521 13.15 -21.23 -4.62
N ASP A 522 12.28 -22.22 -4.68
CA ASP A 522 10.87 -22.13 -4.29
C ASP A 522 10.57 -23.21 -3.25
N VAL A 523 9.80 -22.85 -2.21
CA VAL A 523 9.38 -23.78 -1.17
C VAL A 523 7.85 -23.77 -1.08
N ALA A 524 7.24 -24.91 -1.30
CA ALA A 524 5.80 -25.11 -1.21
C ALA A 524 5.44 -25.99 0.00
N VAL A 525 4.24 -25.81 0.56
CA VAL A 525 3.74 -26.62 1.66
C VAL A 525 2.40 -27.23 1.31
N ALA A 526 2.21 -28.50 1.66
CA ALA A 526 0.95 -29.21 1.54
C ALA A 526 0.60 -29.93 2.85
N ARG A 527 -0.70 -30.11 3.13
CA ARG A 527 -1.13 -30.94 4.27
C ARG A 527 -0.96 -32.41 3.91
N GLU A 528 -0.36 -33.18 4.80
CA GLU A 528 -0.32 -34.66 4.70
C GLU A 528 -1.76 -35.19 4.79
N GLY A 529 -2.30 -35.73 3.68
CA GLY A 529 -3.63 -36.38 3.73
C GLY A 529 -4.58 -36.17 2.55
N ARG A 530 -4.17 -35.57 1.44
CA ARG A 530 -4.93 -35.58 0.20
C ARG A 530 -4.12 -36.22 -0.94
N THR A 531 -4.11 -37.57 -0.95
CA THR A 531 -3.89 -38.26 -2.20
C THR A 531 -5.05 -37.97 -3.13
N ALA A 532 -4.77 -37.27 -4.23
CA ALA A 532 -5.73 -37.16 -5.33
C ALA A 532 -6.00 -38.55 -5.87
N SER A 533 -7.22 -39.08 -5.61
CA SER A 533 -7.72 -40.20 -6.36
C SER A 533 -7.94 -39.76 -7.80
N HIS A 534 -7.08 -40.21 -8.70
CA HIS A 534 -7.38 -40.24 -10.11
C HIS A 534 -8.50 -41.28 -10.29
N GLY A 535 -9.73 -40.81 -10.46
CA GLY A 535 -10.82 -41.60 -11.00
C GLY A 535 -10.65 -41.71 -12.51
N GLY A 536 -10.79 -42.94 -13.00
CA GLY A 536 -10.66 -43.32 -14.39
C GLY A 536 -11.72 -42.76 -15.35
#